data_d01582a68333ff9a5948208f5b4f2c81
#
_entry.id   d01582a68333ff9a5948208f5b4f2c81
#
_cell.length_a   1.000
_cell.length_b   1.000
_cell.length_c   1.000
_cell.angle_alpha   90.00
_cell.angle_beta   90.00
_cell.angle_gamma   90.00
#
_symmetry.space_group_name_H-M   'P 1'
#
loop_
_entity.id
_entity.type
_entity.pdbx_description
1 polymer ?
#
loop_
_entity_poly.entity_id
_entity_poly.type
_entity_poly.pdbx_seq_one_letter_code
_entity_poly.pdbx_strand_id
1 'polypeptide(L)'
;MNDQSMARLVGFNVALVTVLCSLTFAAAAGEQSTEPPYRVETLATGLKFPWSLAFLPNGDALVTEKFGELRILRKSVLDPAPVTGGPQNVLKEGDSGLLDVVLDPAFETNHTVFITFNEGIKEQNHLAVFRAKFDGASLSGGKVIFRSSPEKAGPQHSGGRMVFLPDGTFLVTVSDGFTYRDAAQDLDSDLGKVLRLDRDGHVPRDNPFVGKEGARPEIFTYGHRNALGLLVDPRNGDIWLHENGPKGGDEINLLKPGLNYGWPKTTFGVDYSGELVSKLQKAPGITDPVVVWTPSIAPSGFTLYLGEKFPQWTGDFFVGALAEKSIRRVKIRNGNWTEQQILLRELDTRIRDVRTGPDGNIYALTDKDNGQVLRLSPR
;
A
#
# COMPACT_ATOMS: atom_id res chain seq x y z
N MET A 1 -23.43 -81.64 -37.42
CA MET A 1 -23.37 -82.32 -38.78
C MET A 1 -22.57 -81.36 -39.64
N ASN A 2 -21.40 -81.77 -39.96
CA ASN A 2 -20.66 -81.70 -41.21
C ASN A 2 -20.45 -80.31 -41.81
N ASP A 3 -19.34 -79.96 -42.37
CA ASP A 3 -18.06 -80.61 -42.66
C ASP A 3 -17.15 -79.57 -43.34
N GLN A 4 -15.89 -79.59 -43.02
CA GLN A 4 -14.73 -79.37 -43.86
C GLN A 4 -14.75 -78.44 -45.07
N SER A 5 -13.81 -77.55 -45.26
CA SER A 5 -12.60 -77.94 -45.98
C SER A 5 -11.59 -76.81 -46.17
N MET A 6 -10.37 -77.15 -46.07
CA MET A 6 -9.12 -76.40 -46.32
C MET A 6 -9.03 -75.73 -47.71
N ALA A 7 -8.30 -74.60 -47.75
CA ALA A 7 -7.32 -74.34 -48.80
C ALA A 7 -6.24 -73.38 -48.34
N ARG A 8 -5.00 -73.82 -48.35
CA ARG A 8 -3.77 -73.02 -48.19
C ARG A 8 -3.47 -72.23 -49.41
N LEU A 9 -3.10 -71.00 -49.24
CA LEU A 9 -2.29 -70.27 -50.26
C LEU A 9 -1.21 -69.48 -49.56
N VAL A 10 0.00 -69.78 -50.06
CA VAL A 10 1.26 -69.15 -49.63
C VAL A 10 1.37 -67.78 -50.31
N GLY A 11 1.56 -66.71 -49.56
CA GLY A 11 1.80 -65.39 -50.11
C GLY A 11 3.02 -64.74 -49.46
N PHE A 12 4.00 -64.40 -50.25
CA PHE A 12 5.29 -63.81 -49.92
C PHE A 12 5.10 -62.45 -49.23
N ASN A 13 5.70 -62.31 -48.06
CA ASN A 13 5.85 -61.04 -47.37
C ASN A 13 7.12 -60.32 -47.82
N VAL A 14 6.98 -59.23 -48.55
CA VAL A 14 8.06 -58.23 -48.73
C VAL A 14 7.98 -57.25 -47.60
N ALA A 15 8.91 -57.28 -46.68
CA ALA A 15 9.03 -56.29 -45.61
C ALA A 15 9.73 -55.05 -46.16
N LEU A 16 8.94 -53.96 -46.27
CA LEU A 16 9.44 -52.61 -46.54
C LEU A 16 9.92 -52.00 -45.20
N VAL A 17 11.22 -51.92 -44.95
CA VAL A 17 11.78 -51.23 -43.78
C VAL A 17 11.84 -49.74 -44.08
N THR A 18 10.89 -49.00 -43.52
CA THR A 18 10.91 -47.52 -43.53
C THR A 18 11.69 -47.06 -42.32
N VAL A 19 12.93 -46.59 -42.53
CA VAL A 19 13.72 -45.93 -41.49
C VAL A 19 13.17 -44.51 -41.30
N LEU A 20 12.38 -44.29 -40.25
CA LEU A 20 12.01 -42.92 -39.78
C LEU A 20 13.20 -42.35 -39.00
N CYS A 21 13.91 -41.42 -39.62
CA CYS A 21 14.92 -40.59 -38.94
C CYS A 21 14.19 -39.52 -38.13
N SER A 22 13.92 -39.76 -36.84
CA SER A 22 13.37 -38.77 -35.92
C SER A 22 14.47 -37.76 -35.52
N LEU A 23 14.45 -36.61 -36.17
CA LEU A 23 15.22 -35.45 -35.72
C LEU A 23 14.56 -34.90 -34.41
N THR A 24 15.09 -35.32 -33.28
CA THR A 24 14.79 -34.67 -31.99
C THR A 24 15.45 -33.30 -31.97
N PHE A 25 14.68 -32.22 -32.20
CA PHE A 25 15.06 -30.88 -31.80
C PHE A 25 15.05 -30.85 -30.27
N ALA A 26 16.20 -30.97 -29.64
CA ALA A 26 16.38 -30.58 -28.26
C ALA A 26 16.28 -29.05 -28.22
N ALA A 27 15.10 -28.54 -27.85
CA ALA A 27 14.98 -27.15 -27.44
C ALA A 27 15.85 -26.96 -26.18
N ALA A 28 16.95 -26.26 -26.31
CA ALA A 28 17.73 -25.82 -25.18
C ALA A 28 16.80 -24.92 -24.33
N ALA A 29 16.24 -25.49 -23.26
CA ALA A 29 15.66 -24.71 -22.20
C ALA A 29 16.80 -23.88 -21.61
N GLY A 30 16.87 -22.62 -21.99
CA GLY A 30 17.78 -21.67 -21.35
C GLY A 30 17.54 -21.73 -19.86
N GLU A 31 18.56 -22.03 -19.07
CA GLU A 31 18.52 -21.91 -17.61
C GLU A 31 18.01 -20.52 -17.29
N GLN A 32 16.77 -20.43 -16.79
CA GLN A 32 16.26 -19.19 -16.22
C GLN A 32 17.15 -18.88 -15.03
N SER A 33 17.89 -17.78 -15.10
CA SER A 33 18.68 -17.28 -13.99
C SER A 33 17.83 -17.32 -12.71
N THR A 34 18.29 -18.06 -11.70
CA THR A 34 17.64 -18.14 -10.38
C THR A 34 17.79 -16.84 -9.59
N GLU A 35 18.61 -15.93 -10.10
CA GLU A 35 18.83 -14.62 -9.48
C GLU A 35 17.72 -13.64 -9.82
N PRO A 36 17.27 -12.82 -8.84
CA PRO A 36 16.26 -11.81 -9.10
C PRO A 36 16.75 -10.79 -10.14
N PRO A 37 15.86 -10.23 -10.97
CA PRO A 37 16.23 -9.27 -12.04
C PRO A 37 16.68 -7.91 -11.52
N TYR A 38 16.88 -7.79 -10.22
CA TYR A 38 17.29 -6.55 -9.53
C TYR A 38 18.41 -6.83 -8.53
N ARG A 39 19.14 -5.79 -8.20
CA ARG A 39 20.06 -5.73 -7.06
C ARG A 39 19.47 -4.84 -5.98
N VAL A 40 19.80 -5.13 -4.74
CA VAL A 40 19.39 -4.34 -3.57
C VAL A 40 20.60 -3.60 -3.03
N GLU A 41 20.44 -2.31 -2.78
CA GLU A 41 21.45 -1.47 -2.15
C GLU A 41 20.86 -0.81 -0.91
N THR A 42 21.58 -0.86 0.20
CA THR A 42 21.24 -0.10 1.41
C THR A 42 21.85 1.30 1.29
N LEU A 43 20.99 2.32 1.14
CA LEU A 43 21.43 3.71 1.00
C LEU A 43 21.69 4.39 2.34
N ALA A 44 20.86 4.09 3.33
CA ALA A 44 20.98 4.65 4.67
C ALA A 44 20.55 3.64 5.73
N THR A 45 21.12 3.78 6.91
CA THR A 45 20.81 3.01 8.13
C THR A 45 20.65 3.97 9.31
N GLY A 46 20.26 3.47 10.48
CA GLY A 46 20.17 4.28 11.70
C GLY A 46 18.86 5.02 11.87
N LEU A 47 17.87 4.79 11.01
CA LEU A 47 16.53 5.33 11.19
C LEU A 47 15.75 4.56 12.27
N LYS A 48 14.91 5.27 13.02
CA LYS A 48 14.09 4.68 14.10
C LYS A 48 12.67 4.43 13.63
N PHE A 49 12.38 3.19 13.20
CA PHE A 49 11.07 2.82 12.67
C PHE A 49 10.58 3.81 11.60
N PRO A 50 11.33 3.96 10.48
CA PRO A 50 10.93 4.89 9.42
C PRO A 50 9.57 4.49 8.87
N TRP A 51 8.68 5.50 8.66
CA TRP A 51 7.30 5.23 8.31
C TRP A 51 6.94 5.62 6.86
N SER A 52 7.43 6.76 6.37
CA SER A 52 7.15 7.24 5.01
C SER A 52 8.36 7.95 4.41
N LEU A 53 8.47 7.86 3.07
CA LEU A 53 9.53 8.48 2.26
C LEU A 53 8.90 9.41 1.22
N ALA A 54 9.35 10.68 1.16
CA ALA A 54 8.96 11.63 0.13
C ALA A 54 10.20 12.22 -0.55
N PHE A 55 10.32 12.05 -1.86
CA PHE A 55 11.43 12.63 -2.65
C PHE A 55 11.22 14.11 -2.89
N LEU A 56 12.28 14.89 -2.67
CA LEU A 56 12.35 16.30 -3.00
C LEU A 56 12.80 16.49 -4.47
N PRO A 57 12.44 17.61 -5.12
CA PRO A 57 12.82 17.85 -6.52
C PRO A 57 14.34 17.83 -6.80
N ASN A 58 15.17 18.15 -5.79
CA ASN A 58 16.63 18.11 -5.88
C ASN A 58 17.24 16.70 -5.73
N GLY A 59 16.41 15.66 -5.57
CA GLY A 59 16.81 14.27 -5.36
C GLY A 59 17.11 13.88 -3.91
N ASP A 60 17.04 14.81 -2.97
CA ASP A 60 17.01 14.49 -1.53
C ASP A 60 15.66 13.82 -1.16
N ALA A 61 15.54 13.33 0.07
CA ALA A 61 14.26 12.76 0.52
C ALA A 61 13.98 13.06 1.99
N LEU A 62 12.73 13.35 2.30
CA LEU A 62 12.23 13.42 3.67
C LEU A 62 11.79 12.03 4.12
N VAL A 63 12.07 11.68 5.37
CA VAL A 63 11.64 10.43 6.01
C VAL A 63 11.04 10.74 7.37
N THR A 64 9.81 10.27 7.61
CA THR A 64 9.24 10.30 8.95
C THR A 64 9.73 9.10 9.75
N GLU A 65 10.15 9.34 10.99
CA GLU A 65 10.36 8.30 11.98
C GLU A 65 9.15 8.25 12.93
N LYS A 66 8.58 7.09 13.11
CA LYS A 66 7.33 6.90 13.87
C LYS A 66 7.35 7.60 15.24
N PHE A 67 8.49 7.62 15.92
CA PHE A 67 8.61 8.24 17.24
C PHE A 67 8.84 9.76 17.22
N GLY A 68 8.48 10.43 16.11
CA GLY A 68 8.24 11.87 16.08
C GLY A 68 9.35 12.71 15.48
N GLU A 69 10.33 12.13 14.82
CA GLU A 69 11.35 12.88 14.08
C GLU A 69 11.08 12.87 12.58
N LEU A 70 11.27 14.03 11.95
CA LEU A 70 11.37 14.15 10.50
C LEU A 70 12.85 14.20 10.14
N ARG A 71 13.29 13.27 9.27
CA ARG A 71 14.68 13.15 8.85
C ARG A 71 14.82 13.54 7.38
N ILE A 72 16.03 13.84 6.97
CA ILE A 72 16.35 14.11 5.57
C ILE A 72 17.52 13.24 5.11
N LEU A 73 17.38 12.63 3.93
CA LEU A 73 18.48 12.02 3.20
C LEU A 73 18.98 13.00 2.15
N ARG A 74 20.23 13.39 2.24
CA ARG A 74 20.90 14.24 1.25
C ARG A 74 21.78 13.37 0.36
N LYS A 75 21.45 13.28 -0.92
CA LYS A 75 22.16 12.40 -1.86
C LYS A 75 22.31 10.98 -1.31
N SER A 76 21.25 10.43 -0.75
CA SER A 76 21.18 9.09 -0.13
C SER A 76 21.97 8.94 1.18
N VAL A 77 22.48 9.99 1.79
CA VAL A 77 23.13 9.98 3.10
C VAL A 77 22.18 10.59 4.14
N LEU A 78 21.98 9.88 5.24
CA LEU A 78 21.15 10.37 6.34
C LEU A 78 21.85 11.57 7.03
N ASP A 79 21.18 12.73 7.03
CA ASP A 79 21.64 13.88 7.80
C ASP A 79 21.60 13.53 9.29
N PRO A 80 22.67 13.77 10.06
CA PRO A 80 22.68 13.46 11.49
C PRO A 80 21.65 14.29 12.28
N ALA A 81 21.35 15.52 11.83
CA ALA A 81 20.36 16.38 12.47
C ALA A 81 18.95 16.11 11.94
N PRO A 82 17.93 16.01 12.83
CA PRO A 82 16.55 15.98 12.38
C PRO A 82 16.10 17.34 11.84
N VAL A 83 15.07 17.33 10.99
CA VAL A 83 14.37 18.53 10.55
C VAL A 83 13.56 19.08 11.72
N THR A 84 13.78 20.35 12.08
CA THR A 84 13.10 21.00 13.20
C THR A 84 11.76 21.63 12.80
N GLY A 85 10.92 22.04 13.78
CA GLY A 85 9.65 22.75 13.53
C GLY A 85 8.48 21.83 13.19
N GLY A 86 8.60 20.53 13.40
CA GLY A 86 7.52 19.55 13.21
C GLY A 86 6.35 19.71 14.17
N PRO A 87 5.29 18.89 14.01
CA PRO A 87 4.11 18.93 14.87
C PRO A 87 4.45 18.63 16.32
N GLN A 88 3.66 19.20 17.23
CA GLN A 88 3.78 19.01 18.67
C GLN A 88 2.73 17.98 19.14
N ASN A 89 2.85 17.52 20.40
CA ASN A 89 1.92 16.59 21.03
C ASN A 89 1.75 15.26 20.26
N VAL A 90 2.80 14.81 19.59
CA VAL A 90 2.81 13.53 18.87
C VAL A 90 2.74 12.38 19.86
N LEU A 91 1.73 11.51 19.73
CA LEU A 91 1.64 10.26 20.48
C LEU A 91 2.66 9.26 19.95
N LYS A 92 3.69 8.94 20.72
CA LYS A 92 4.86 8.11 20.33
C LYS A 92 4.76 6.71 20.92
N GLU A 93 3.67 5.99 20.63
CA GLU A 93 3.40 4.65 21.18
C GLU A 93 2.70 3.75 20.15
N GLY A 94 2.98 2.46 20.17
CA GLY A 94 2.33 1.45 19.33
C GLY A 94 2.44 1.74 17.84
N ASP A 95 1.32 1.84 17.14
CA ASP A 95 1.24 2.19 15.72
C ASP A 95 1.14 3.71 15.48
N SER A 96 0.98 4.48 16.56
CA SER A 96 0.89 5.93 16.53
C SER A 96 2.26 6.60 16.40
N GLY A 97 2.26 7.85 15.95
CA GLY A 97 3.49 8.64 15.79
C GLY A 97 3.40 9.65 14.65
N LEU A 98 4.54 10.02 14.09
CA LEU A 98 4.59 10.62 12.75
C LEU A 98 4.33 9.51 11.72
N LEU A 99 3.46 9.81 10.77
CA LEU A 99 2.99 8.85 9.78
C LEU A 99 3.45 9.29 8.38
N ASP A 100 2.55 9.71 7.51
CA ASP A 100 2.92 10.08 6.15
C ASP A 100 3.54 11.49 6.06
N VAL A 101 4.44 11.68 5.11
CA VAL A 101 4.93 12.98 4.66
C VAL A 101 4.71 13.10 3.16
N VAL A 102 4.02 14.17 2.75
CA VAL A 102 3.64 14.40 1.35
C VAL A 102 3.99 15.83 0.96
N LEU A 103 4.57 16.00 -0.22
CA LEU A 103 4.82 17.34 -0.79
C LEU A 103 3.54 17.87 -1.43
N ASP A 104 3.31 19.17 -1.29
CA ASP A 104 2.31 19.87 -2.11
C ASP A 104 2.63 19.66 -3.61
N PRO A 105 1.64 19.44 -4.48
CA PRO A 105 1.89 19.33 -5.93
C PRO A 105 2.63 20.53 -6.55
N ALA A 106 2.54 21.69 -5.91
CA ALA A 106 3.28 22.91 -6.30
C ALA A 106 4.51 23.18 -5.40
N PHE A 107 5.10 22.11 -4.82
CA PHE A 107 6.21 22.23 -3.86
C PHE A 107 7.39 23.05 -4.39
N GLU A 108 7.75 22.92 -5.66
CA GLU A 108 8.85 23.68 -6.27
C GLU A 108 8.70 25.20 -6.14
N THR A 109 7.46 25.68 -6.07
CA THR A 109 7.16 27.11 -5.95
C THR A 109 6.74 27.53 -4.54
N ASN A 110 6.09 26.63 -3.80
CA ASN A 110 5.50 26.98 -2.51
C ASN A 110 6.19 26.33 -1.29
N HIS A 111 7.09 25.37 -1.52
CA HIS A 111 7.86 24.66 -0.48
C HIS A 111 6.98 24.06 0.64
N THR A 112 5.73 23.71 0.34
CA THR A 112 4.78 23.24 1.36
C THR A 112 4.86 21.72 1.49
N VAL A 113 4.90 21.25 2.74
CA VAL A 113 4.80 19.84 3.10
C VAL A 113 3.60 19.60 4.01
N PHE A 114 3.04 18.41 3.92
CA PHE A 114 1.99 17.91 4.78
C PHE A 114 2.51 16.70 5.54
N ILE A 115 2.18 16.62 6.82
CA ILE A 115 2.55 15.50 7.68
C ILE A 115 1.30 15.04 8.40
N THR A 116 1.00 13.75 8.33
CA THR A 116 -0.04 13.14 9.15
C THR A 116 0.59 12.57 10.42
N PHE A 117 -0.12 12.64 11.52
CA PHE A 117 0.38 12.16 12.81
C PHE A 117 -0.77 11.89 13.78
N ASN A 118 -0.50 11.13 14.84
CA ASN A 118 -1.41 11.03 15.96
C ASN A 118 -1.10 12.13 16.96
N GLU A 119 -2.08 13.00 17.21
CA GLU A 119 -2.02 14.06 18.22
C GLU A 119 -2.71 13.61 19.50
N GLY A 120 -2.09 13.84 20.63
CA GLY A 120 -2.66 13.60 21.96
C GLY A 120 -1.88 12.61 22.82
N ILE A 121 -2.61 11.93 23.69
CA ILE A 121 -2.10 10.91 24.61
C ILE A 121 -2.79 9.56 24.34
N LYS A 122 -2.31 8.49 24.94
CA LYS A 122 -2.87 7.13 24.72
C LYS A 122 -4.36 7.04 25.00
N GLU A 123 -4.83 7.68 26.04
CA GLU A 123 -6.22 7.66 26.49
C GLU A 123 -7.14 8.50 25.60
N GLN A 124 -6.55 9.50 24.88
CA GLN A 124 -7.30 10.48 24.10
C GLN A 124 -6.42 11.00 22.96
N ASN A 125 -6.64 10.49 21.77
CA ASN A 125 -5.88 10.86 20.57
C ASN A 125 -6.74 10.80 19.32
N HIS A 126 -6.23 11.45 18.27
CA HIS A 126 -6.84 11.44 16.94
C HIS A 126 -5.76 11.53 15.86
N LEU A 127 -6.14 11.20 14.64
CA LEU A 127 -5.34 11.53 13.47
C LEU A 127 -5.42 13.04 13.21
N ALA A 128 -4.28 13.66 12.96
CA ALA A 128 -4.18 15.07 12.59
C ALA A 128 -3.36 15.23 11.31
N VAL A 129 -3.66 16.32 10.57
CA VAL A 129 -2.91 16.75 9.38
C VAL A 129 -2.23 18.07 9.70
N PHE A 130 -0.90 18.09 9.65
CA PHE A 130 -0.05 19.25 9.85
C PHE A 130 0.46 19.75 8.49
N ARG A 131 0.47 21.07 8.28
CA ARG A 131 1.00 21.70 7.09
C ARG A 131 2.05 22.75 7.48
N ALA A 132 3.18 22.78 6.77
CA ALA A 132 4.26 23.74 7.01
C ALA A 132 5.04 24.06 5.73
N LYS A 133 5.87 25.08 5.78
CA LYS A 133 6.89 25.39 4.76
C LYS A 133 8.19 24.71 5.14
N PHE A 134 8.85 24.06 4.17
CA PHE A 134 10.16 23.45 4.33
C PHE A 134 11.23 24.28 3.60
N ASP A 135 12.24 24.73 4.32
CA ASP A 135 13.33 25.59 3.79
C ASP A 135 14.62 24.80 3.42
N GLY A 136 14.57 23.48 3.52
CA GLY A 136 15.73 22.60 3.30
C GLY A 136 16.36 22.09 4.60
N ALA A 137 16.05 22.66 5.75
CA ALA A 137 16.58 22.23 7.06
C ALA A 137 15.53 22.24 8.17
N SER A 138 14.52 23.09 8.05
CA SER A 138 13.48 23.29 9.09
C SER A 138 12.10 23.47 8.47
N LEU A 139 11.08 23.31 9.33
CA LEU A 139 9.70 23.61 9.03
C LEU A 139 9.31 24.94 9.70
N SER A 140 8.64 25.81 8.95
CA SER A 140 8.16 27.10 9.44
C SER A 140 6.68 27.33 9.11
N GLY A 141 6.01 28.20 9.87
CA GLY A 141 4.59 28.50 9.67
C GLY A 141 3.68 27.28 9.85
N GLY A 142 4.14 26.29 10.62
CA GLY A 142 3.43 25.05 10.84
C GLY A 142 2.10 25.24 11.55
N LYS A 143 1.05 24.57 11.04
CA LYS A 143 -0.26 24.51 11.69
C LYS A 143 -0.95 23.16 11.46
N VAL A 144 -1.71 22.70 12.44
CA VAL A 144 -2.66 21.59 12.26
C VAL A 144 -3.88 22.16 11.52
N ILE A 145 -4.16 21.60 10.36
CA ILE A 145 -5.26 22.01 9.48
C ILE A 145 -6.50 21.14 9.61
N PHE A 146 -6.35 19.93 10.15
CA PHE A 146 -7.45 19.00 10.36
C PHE A 146 -7.18 18.08 11.55
N ARG A 147 -8.24 17.67 12.24
CA ARG A 147 -8.27 16.67 13.30
C ARG A 147 -9.47 15.77 13.12
N SER A 148 -9.24 14.46 13.08
CA SER A 148 -10.34 13.48 12.98
C SER A 148 -11.16 13.43 14.26
N SER A 149 -12.44 13.11 14.14
CA SER A 149 -13.39 13.02 15.24
C SER A 149 -14.26 11.75 15.11
N PRO A 150 -14.62 11.12 16.23
CA PRO A 150 -14.23 11.44 17.60
C PRO A 150 -12.77 11.11 17.91
N GLU A 151 -12.28 11.59 19.03
CA GLU A 151 -11.05 11.09 19.65
C GLU A 151 -11.24 9.64 20.08
N LYS A 152 -10.13 8.89 20.10
CA LYS A 152 -10.11 7.49 20.50
C LYS A 152 -9.09 7.21 21.59
N ALA A 153 -9.29 6.17 22.35
CA ALA A 153 -8.27 5.58 23.22
C ALA A 153 -7.45 4.52 22.46
N GLY A 154 -6.20 4.31 22.91
CA GLY A 154 -5.29 3.34 22.35
C GLY A 154 -4.46 3.87 21.17
N PRO A 155 -3.24 3.33 21.01
CA PRO A 155 -2.29 3.80 20.00
C PRO A 155 -2.37 3.01 18.68
N GLN A 156 -3.31 2.08 18.54
CA GLN A 156 -3.42 1.20 17.37
C GLN A 156 -4.33 1.77 16.30
N HIS A 157 -4.15 1.29 15.06
CA HIS A 157 -4.95 1.58 13.89
C HIS A 157 -5.17 3.07 13.66
N SER A 158 -4.13 3.74 13.26
CA SER A 158 -4.15 5.19 13.01
C SER A 158 -4.55 5.56 11.59
N GLY A 159 -4.19 4.74 10.60
CA GLY A 159 -4.28 5.13 9.19
C GLY A 159 -3.17 6.10 8.81
N GLY A 160 -3.53 7.27 8.30
CA GLY A 160 -2.62 8.39 8.07
C GLY A 160 -2.01 8.46 6.68
N ARG A 161 -2.31 7.57 5.73
CA ARG A 161 -1.86 7.75 4.34
C ARG A 161 -2.60 8.89 3.68
N MET A 162 -1.84 9.70 2.94
CA MET A 162 -2.35 10.91 2.29
C MET A 162 -1.93 10.93 0.82
N VAL A 163 -2.82 11.37 -0.07
CA VAL A 163 -2.54 11.58 -1.49
C VAL A 163 -3.30 12.78 -2.02
N PHE A 164 -2.66 13.60 -2.86
CA PHE A 164 -3.33 14.68 -3.59
C PHE A 164 -4.11 14.13 -4.79
N LEU A 165 -5.28 14.72 -5.03
CA LEU A 165 -6.08 14.52 -6.22
C LEU A 165 -5.71 15.57 -7.29
N PRO A 166 -6.03 15.31 -8.57
CA PRO A 166 -5.74 16.28 -9.66
C PRO A 166 -6.39 17.65 -9.51
N ASP A 167 -7.50 17.74 -8.75
CA ASP A 167 -8.21 19.00 -8.47
C ASP A 167 -7.56 19.83 -7.34
N GLY A 168 -6.47 19.32 -6.75
CA GLY A 168 -5.72 19.98 -5.69
C GLY A 168 -6.28 19.75 -4.28
N THR A 169 -7.36 18.99 -4.13
CA THR A 169 -7.78 18.44 -2.84
C THR A 169 -6.92 17.23 -2.47
N PHE A 170 -7.03 16.73 -1.25
CA PHE A 170 -6.34 15.51 -0.86
C PHE A 170 -7.28 14.52 -0.17
N LEU A 171 -6.90 13.26 -0.25
CA LEU A 171 -7.48 12.19 0.53
C LEU A 171 -6.55 11.83 1.69
N VAL A 172 -7.14 11.49 2.84
CA VAL A 172 -6.42 10.96 4.00
C VAL A 172 -7.19 9.80 4.62
N THR A 173 -6.48 8.74 4.98
CA THR A 173 -7.09 7.56 5.64
C THR A 173 -7.14 7.74 7.13
N VAL A 174 -8.28 7.40 7.75
CA VAL A 174 -8.46 7.27 9.19
C VAL A 174 -8.91 5.84 9.46
N SER A 175 -8.12 5.08 10.22
CA SER A 175 -8.46 3.70 10.54
C SER A 175 -9.50 3.59 11.66
N ASP A 176 -9.99 2.37 11.93
CA ASP A 176 -11.09 2.11 12.86
C ASP A 176 -10.72 2.22 14.37
N GLY A 177 -9.44 2.56 14.66
CA GLY A 177 -8.96 2.66 16.04
C GLY A 177 -8.87 1.34 16.78
N PHE A 178 -8.92 0.20 16.10
CA PHE A 178 -8.80 -1.17 16.58
C PHE A 178 -10.00 -1.67 17.41
N THR A 179 -10.37 -0.97 18.49
CA THR A 179 -11.50 -1.33 19.36
C THR A 179 -12.81 -0.67 18.94
N TYR A 180 -12.79 0.25 17.99
CA TYR A 180 -13.95 1.01 17.52
C TYR A 180 -14.46 0.52 16.15
N ARG A 181 -14.32 -0.80 15.87
CA ARG A 181 -14.62 -1.39 14.55
C ARG A 181 -15.99 -1.00 13.98
N ASP A 182 -17.01 -0.89 14.83
CA ASP A 182 -18.38 -0.58 14.40
C ASP A 182 -18.52 0.86 13.90
N ALA A 183 -17.70 1.79 14.42
CA ALA A 183 -17.64 3.17 13.96
C ALA A 183 -17.26 3.28 12.46
N ALA A 184 -16.65 2.25 11.87
CA ALA A 184 -16.37 2.24 10.44
C ALA A 184 -17.66 2.31 9.59
N GLN A 185 -18.81 1.92 10.12
CA GLN A 185 -20.12 2.01 9.47
C GLN A 185 -20.93 3.26 9.87
N ASP A 186 -20.53 3.97 10.92
CA ASP A 186 -21.22 5.16 11.40
C ASP A 186 -20.75 6.39 10.61
N LEU A 187 -21.68 7.10 9.99
CA LEU A 187 -21.33 8.27 9.17
C LEU A 187 -21.10 9.54 9.99
N ASP A 188 -21.41 9.56 11.28
CA ASP A 188 -21.08 10.65 12.21
C ASP A 188 -19.68 10.55 12.83
N SER A 189 -18.89 9.56 12.41
CA SER A 189 -17.52 9.30 12.85
C SER A 189 -16.54 9.27 11.69
N ASP A 190 -15.32 9.80 11.88
CA ASP A 190 -14.22 9.68 10.92
C ASP A 190 -13.48 8.34 11.03
N LEU A 191 -13.73 7.55 12.06
CA LEU A 191 -13.06 6.26 12.25
C LEU A 191 -13.49 5.27 11.16
N GLY A 192 -12.52 4.58 10.54
CA GLY A 192 -12.74 3.65 9.43
C GLY A 192 -13.19 4.32 8.14
N LYS A 193 -12.61 5.47 7.82
CA LYS A 193 -12.96 6.31 6.66
C LYS A 193 -11.75 6.68 5.81
N VAL A 194 -12.04 7.03 4.57
CA VAL A 194 -11.18 7.92 3.77
C VAL A 194 -11.88 9.27 3.72
N LEU A 195 -11.16 10.33 4.05
CA LEU A 195 -11.67 11.70 4.08
C LEU A 195 -11.11 12.49 2.92
N ARG A 196 -11.88 13.45 2.38
CA ARG A 196 -11.42 14.40 1.35
C ARG A 196 -11.51 15.83 1.85
N LEU A 197 -10.38 16.54 1.75
CA LEU A 197 -10.21 17.91 2.24
C LEU A 197 -9.45 18.75 1.22
N ASP A 198 -9.59 20.07 1.31
CA ASP A 198 -8.73 21.00 0.59
C ASP A 198 -7.39 21.23 1.32
N ARG A 199 -6.49 21.99 0.72
CA ARG A 199 -5.15 22.30 1.26
C ARG A 199 -5.15 23.07 2.57
N ASP A 200 -6.28 23.64 2.95
CA ASP A 200 -6.47 24.37 4.21
C ASP A 200 -7.22 23.57 5.27
N GLY A 201 -7.64 22.33 4.93
CA GLY A 201 -8.37 21.42 5.81
C GLY A 201 -9.89 21.63 5.76
N HIS A 202 -10.41 22.42 4.80
CA HIS A 202 -11.85 22.58 4.64
C HIS A 202 -12.44 21.45 3.79
N VAL A 203 -13.74 21.25 3.99
CA VAL A 203 -14.50 20.24 3.26
C VAL A 203 -14.91 20.78 1.88
N PRO A 204 -14.54 20.09 0.77
CA PRO A 204 -15.03 20.42 -0.57
C PRO A 204 -16.56 20.32 -0.67
N ARG A 205 -17.21 21.26 -1.37
CA ARG A 205 -18.66 21.30 -1.47
C ARG A 205 -19.29 20.13 -2.23
N ASP A 206 -18.50 19.47 -3.05
CA ASP A 206 -18.87 18.31 -3.87
C ASP A 206 -18.55 16.97 -3.23
N ASN A 207 -18.19 16.94 -1.93
CA ASN A 207 -18.02 15.69 -1.21
C ASN A 207 -19.36 14.94 -1.10
N PRO A 208 -19.31 13.58 -1.14
CA PRO A 208 -20.53 12.77 -1.30
C PRO A 208 -21.52 12.85 -0.14
N PHE A 209 -21.09 13.30 1.03
CA PHE A 209 -21.93 13.40 2.22
C PHE A 209 -22.25 14.83 2.64
N VAL A 210 -21.86 15.84 1.87
CA VAL A 210 -22.24 17.25 2.14
C VAL A 210 -23.76 17.38 2.09
N GLY A 211 -24.32 18.01 3.14
CA GLY A 211 -25.78 18.20 3.29
C GLY A 211 -26.57 16.97 3.71
N LYS A 212 -25.92 15.83 3.94
CA LYS A 212 -26.56 14.63 4.48
C LYS A 212 -26.63 14.71 6.00
N GLU A 213 -27.86 14.73 6.54
CA GLU A 213 -28.08 14.75 7.98
C GLU A 213 -27.49 13.51 8.67
N GLY A 214 -26.82 13.70 9.80
CA GLY A 214 -26.16 12.64 10.57
C GLY A 214 -24.88 12.08 9.93
N ALA A 215 -24.36 12.75 8.89
CA ALA A 215 -23.10 12.36 8.26
C ALA A 215 -22.06 13.48 8.30
N ARG A 216 -20.81 13.11 8.55
CA ARG A 216 -19.68 14.04 8.48
C ARG A 216 -19.38 14.38 7.01
N PRO A 217 -19.34 15.67 6.66
CA PRO A 217 -19.24 16.07 5.27
C PRO A 217 -17.87 15.82 4.63
N GLU A 218 -16.82 15.63 5.44
CA GLU A 218 -15.47 15.29 4.97
C GLU A 218 -15.32 13.85 4.46
N ILE A 219 -16.27 12.96 4.76
CA ILE A 219 -16.19 11.54 4.36
C ILE A 219 -16.22 11.41 2.83
N PHE A 220 -15.24 10.67 2.29
CA PHE A 220 -15.17 10.28 0.89
C PHE A 220 -15.63 8.83 0.66
N THR A 221 -15.14 7.90 1.50
CA THR A 221 -15.58 6.49 1.56
C THR A 221 -15.59 5.99 3.00
N TYR A 222 -16.28 4.87 3.26
CA TYR A 222 -16.42 4.33 4.61
C TYR A 222 -16.41 2.79 4.63
N GLY A 223 -16.38 2.21 5.83
CA GLY A 223 -16.31 0.77 6.00
C GLY A 223 -14.91 0.21 5.82
N HIS A 224 -13.89 0.95 6.26
CA HIS A 224 -12.48 0.55 6.24
C HIS A 224 -11.99 0.12 7.63
N ARG A 225 -11.03 -0.82 7.66
CA ARG A 225 -10.42 -1.27 8.91
C ARG A 225 -9.14 -0.50 9.24
N ASN A 226 -8.03 -0.87 8.63
CA ASN A 226 -6.73 -0.26 8.87
C ASN A 226 -6.02 -0.01 7.53
N ALA A 227 -6.36 1.11 6.93
CA ALA A 227 -5.90 1.52 5.61
C ALA A 227 -4.51 2.16 5.71
N LEU A 228 -3.46 1.44 5.25
CA LEU A 228 -2.06 1.84 5.28
C LEU A 228 -1.45 2.08 3.90
N GLY A 229 -2.23 1.99 2.84
CA GLY A 229 -1.82 2.33 1.48
C GLY A 229 -2.90 3.09 0.73
N LEU A 230 -2.51 4.16 0.05
CA LEU A 230 -3.39 5.00 -0.73
C LEU A 230 -2.59 5.61 -1.89
N LEU A 231 -3.11 5.52 -3.11
CA LEU A 231 -2.50 6.14 -4.28
C LEU A 231 -3.55 6.50 -5.33
N VAL A 232 -3.19 7.42 -6.21
CA VAL A 232 -3.94 7.74 -7.43
C VAL A 232 -3.13 7.27 -8.63
N ASP A 233 -3.78 6.55 -9.54
CA ASP A 233 -3.19 6.21 -10.84
C ASP A 233 -3.21 7.46 -11.74
N PRO A 234 -2.07 8.06 -12.08
CA PRO A 234 -2.05 9.30 -12.84
C PRO A 234 -2.50 9.13 -14.30
N ARG A 235 -2.64 7.89 -14.79
CA ARG A 235 -3.04 7.61 -16.16
C ARG A 235 -4.56 7.76 -16.38
N ASN A 236 -5.36 7.52 -15.34
CA ASN A 236 -6.83 7.47 -15.46
C ASN A 236 -7.57 8.06 -14.25
N GLY A 237 -6.85 8.47 -13.20
CA GLY A 237 -7.43 9.04 -11.97
C GLY A 237 -8.04 8.00 -11.01
N ASP A 238 -7.86 6.70 -11.25
CA ASP A 238 -8.32 5.66 -10.33
C ASP A 238 -7.62 5.76 -8.99
N ILE A 239 -8.41 5.68 -7.93
CA ILE A 239 -7.93 5.77 -6.54
C ILE A 239 -7.87 4.36 -5.97
N TRP A 240 -6.69 3.95 -5.53
CA TRP A 240 -6.44 2.63 -4.98
C TRP A 240 -6.05 2.72 -3.52
N LEU A 241 -6.64 1.84 -2.73
CA LEU A 241 -6.37 1.72 -1.30
C LEU A 241 -6.07 0.25 -0.98
N HIS A 242 -5.13 0.01 -0.09
CA HIS A 242 -5.05 -1.28 0.58
C HIS A 242 -5.23 -1.13 2.10
N GLU A 243 -5.76 -2.18 2.70
CA GLU A 243 -6.00 -2.23 4.13
C GLU A 243 -5.73 -3.60 4.73
N ASN A 244 -5.40 -3.60 6.03
CA ASN A 244 -5.18 -4.82 6.79
C ASN A 244 -6.51 -5.39 7.29
N GLY A 245 -6.77 -6.65 6.99
CA GLY A 245 -7.74 -7.47 7.73
C GLY A 245 -7.18 -7.89 9.11
N PRO A 246 -7.96 -8.63 9.89
CA PRO A 246 -7.44 -9.17 11.18
C PRO A 246 -6.48 -10.34 10.97
N LYS A 247 -6.92 -11.60 11.08
CA LYS A 247 -6.12 -12.78 10.71
C LYS A 247 -6.46 -13.23 9.29
N GLY A 248 -6.00 -12.47 8.27
CA GLY A 248 -6.38 -12.63 6.86
C GLY A 248 -7.45 -11.62 6.46
N GLY A 249 -7.81 -11.64 5.17
CA GLY A 249 -8.72 -10.66 4.58
C GLY A 249 -8.09 -9.28 4.43
N ASP A 250 -6.78 -9.19 4.20
CA ASP A 250 -6.16 -7.96 3.73
C ASP A 250 -6.63 -7.69 2.31
N GLU A 251 -6.85 -6.44 1.95
CA GLU A 251 -7.55 -6.07 0.72
C GLU A 251 -6.81 -5.01 -0.09
N ILE A 252 -7.00 -5.06 -1.43
CA ILE A 252 -6.84 -3.87 -2.29
C ILE A 252 -8.20 -3.51 -2.85
N ASN A 253 -8.56 -2.26 -2.68
CA ASN A 253 -9.82 -1.67 -3.06
C ASN A 253 -9.66 -0.58 -4.13
N LEU A 254 -10.54 -0.56 -5.15
CA LEU A 254 -10.71 0.57 -6.07
C LEU A 254 -11.76 1.51 -5.48
N LEU A 255 -11.33 2.68 -5.04
CA LEU A 255 -12.22 3.62 -4.36
C LEU A 255 -13.11 4.41 -5.33
N LYS A 256 -14.38 4.54 -4.96
CA LYS A 256 -15.34 5.44 -5.60
C LYS A 256 -16.07 6.26 -4.54
N PRO A 257 -16.36 7.54 -4.76
CA PRO A 257 -16.97 8.42 -3.77
C PRO A 257 -18.29 7.87 -3.23
N GLY A 258 -18.51 7.98 -1.92
CA GLY A 258 -19.75 7.62 -1.24
C GLY A 258 -19.96 6.13 -0.99
N LEU A 259 -19.04 5.24 -1.45
CA LEU A 259 -19.22 3.80 -1.33
C LEU A 259 -18.76 3.25 0.02
N ASN A 260 -19.41 2.12 0.41
CA ASN A 260 -19.11 1.32 1.60
C ASN A 260 -18.23 0.13 1.21
N TYR A 261 -17.11 -0.06 1.93
CA TYR A 261 -16.15 -1.15 1.71
C TYR A 261 -16.26 -2.29 2.72
N GLY A 262 -17.29 -2.25 3.58
CA GLY A 262 -17.84 -3.40 4.27
C GLY A 262 -17.40 -3.62 5.70
N TRP A 263 -16.19 -3.25 6.11
CA TRP A 263 -15.74 -3.50 7.47
C TRP A 263 -16.68 -2.86 8.52
N PRO A 264 -17.04 -3.54 9.61
CA PRO A 264 -16.83 -4.95 9.93
C PRO A 264 -17.99 -5.87 9.47
N LYS A 265 -19.00 -5.34 8.76
CA LYS A 265 -20.19 -6.10 8.31
C LYS A 265 -19.84 -7.25 7.36
N THR A 266 -18.82 -7.02 6.50
CA THR A 266 -18.23 -8.05 5.65
C THR A 266 -16.73 -8.09 5.86
N THR A 267 -16.12 -9.28 5.84
CA THR A 267 -14.67 -9.49 5.89
C THR A 267 -14.32 -10.90 5.46
N PHE A 268 -13.10 -11.06 4.90
CA PHE A 268 -12.52 -12.36 4.55
C PHE A 268 -11.60 -12.90 5.66
N GLY A 269 -11.43 -12.15 6.75
CA GLY A 269 -10.61 -12.54 7.90
C GLY A 269 -11.42 -12.97 9.12
N VAL A 270 -10.69 -13.50 10.10
CA VAL A 270 -11.23 -13.85 11.42
C VAL A 270 -10.55 -13.03 12.51
N ASP A 271 -11.20 -12.85 13.65
CA ASP A 271 -10.61 -12.14 14.78
C ASP A 271 -9.31 -12.80 15.27
N TYR A 272 -8.48 -12.07 15.99
CA TYR A 272 -7.26 -12.61 16.59
C TYR A 272 -7.54 -13.71 17.62
N SER A 273 -8.72 -13.70 18.25
CA SER A 273 -9.23 -14.81 19.09
C SER A 273 -9.52 -16.08 18.31
N GLY A 274 -9.71 -15.98 16.98
CA GLY A 274 -10.19 -17.06 16.12
C GLY A 274 -11.69 -17.05 15.88
N GLU A 275 -12.43 -16.15 16.53
CA GLU A 275 -13.87 -15.98 16.31
C GLU A 275 -14.16 -15.28 14.99
N LEU A 276 -15.34 -15.47 14.44
CA LEU A 276 -15.80 -14.76 13.26
C LEU A 276 -16.12 -13.31 13.63
N VAL A 277 -15.54 -12.36 12.90
CA VAL A 277 -15.96 -10.95 12.95
C VAL A 277 -17.31 -10.81 12.26
N SER A 278 -17.46 -11.46 11.10
CA SER A 278 -18.70 -11.51 10.34
C SER A 278 -18.87 -12.88 9.70
N LYS A 279 -20.13 -13.29 9.51
CA LYS A 279 -20.49 -14.47 8.72
C LYS A 279 -20.50 -14.16 7.21
N LEU A 280 -20.42 -12.89 6.83
CA LEU A 280 -20.56 -12.43 5.46
C LEU A 280 -19.19 -11.98 4.92
N GLN A 281 -18.87 -12.42 3.71
CA GLN A 281 -17.77 -11.89 2.93
C GLN A 281 -18.23 -10.82 1.94
N LYS A 282 -19.51 -10.88 1.54
CA LYS A 282 -20.15 -9.95 0.60
C LYS A 282 -21.58 -9.65 1.05
N ALA A 283 -22.07 -8.45 0.74
CA ALA A 283 -23.47 -8.08 1.01
C ALA A 283 -23.96 -7.01 0.01
N PRO A 284 -25.27 -6.90 -0.24
CA PRO A 284 -25.83 -5.82 -1.04
C PRO A 284 -25.46 -4.44 -0.49
N GLY A 285 -25.09 -3.51 -1.37
CA GLY A 285 -24.68 -2.14 -1.01
C GLY A 285 -23.25 -2.03 -0.45
N ILE A 286 -22.50 -3.12 -0.44
CA ILE A 286 -21.08 -3.16 -0.07
C ILE A 286 -20.25 -3.44 -1.33
N THR A 287 -19.16 -2.71 -1.47
CA THR A 287 -18.22 -2.85 -2.59
C THR A 287 -17.22 -3.95 -2.28
N ASP A 288 -17.09 -4.90 -3.19
CA ASP A 288 -16.13 -5.99 -3.07
C ASP A 288 -14.70 -5.52 -3.32
N PRO A 289 -13.71 -6.05 -2.59
CA PRO A 289 -12.29 -5.81 -2.88
C PRO A 289 -11.87 -6.44 -4.22
N VAL A 290 -10.86 -5.83 -4.85
CA VAL A 290 -10.24 -6.37 -6.07
C VAL A 290 -9.24 -7.47 -5.75
N VAL A 291 -8.50 -7.34 -4.63
CA VAL A 291 -7.51 -8.32 -4.14
C VAL A 291 -7.85 -8.68 -2.71
N VAL A 292 -7.70 -9.95 -2.36
CA VAL A 292 -7.80 -10.45 -0.99
C VAL A 292 -6.64 -11.36 -0.68
N TRP A 293 -5.99 -11.18 0.46
CA TRP A 293 -4.97 -12.10 0.99
C TRP A 293 -5.42 -12.76 2.29
N THR A 294 -5.38 -14.08 2.28
CA THR A 294 -5.53 -14.92 3.48
C THR A 294 -4.53 -16.08 3.38
N PRO A 295 -3.60 -16.21 4.32
CA PRO A 295 -3.44 -15.44 5.56
C PRO A 295 -3.04 -13.98 5.32
N SER A 296 -3.13 -13.13 6.37
CA SER A 296 -2.71 -11.75 6.33
C SER A 296 -1.21 -11.61 6.06
N ILE A 297 -0.85 -10.74 5.12
CA ILE A 297 0.53 -10.30 4.87
C ILE A 297 0.85 -9.02 5.66
N ALA A 298 -0.17 -8.39 6.26
CA ALA A 298 -0.15 -7.06 6.86
C ALA A 298 0.42 -6.00 5.89
N PRO A 299 -0.31 -5.65 4.82
CA PRO A 299 0.14 -4.72 3.80
C PRO A 299 0.44 -3.33 4.38
N SER A 300 1.53 -2.73 3.91
CA SER A 300 1.97 -1.39 4.29
C SER A 300 2.85 -0.81 3.18
N GLY A 301 2.73 0.49 2.92
CA GLY A 301 3.38 1.11 1.78
C GLY A 301 2.84 0.62 0.43
N PHE A 302 2.65 1.54 -0.49
CA PHE A 302 1.94 1.23 -1.73
C PHE A 302 2.45 2.12 -2.86
N THR A 303 2.86 1.52 -3.97
CA THR A 303 3.19 2.28 -5.17
C THR A 303 2.72 1.56 -6.43
N LEU A 304 2.29 2.33 -7.42
CA LEU A 304 2.08 1.89 -8.79
C LEU A 304 3.37 2.21 -9.56
N TYR A 305 4.00 1.19 -10.10
CA TYR A 305 5.25 1.38 -10.83
C TYR A 305 4.99 1.91 -12.25
N LEU A 306 5.47 3.11 -12.52
CA LEU A 306 5.42 3.76 -13.83
C LEU A 306 6.82 4.19 -14.32
N GLY A 307 7.87 3.73 -13.64
CA GLY A 307 9.25 4.03 -14.01
C GLY A 307 9.71 3.26 -15.25
N GLU A 308 10.83 3.69 -15.82
CA GLU A 308 11.41 3.11 -17.03
C GLU A 308 12.48 2.03 -16.75
N LYS A 309 13.01 1.98 -15.52
CA LYS A 309 14.10 1.05 -15.16
C LYS A 309 13.70 -0.42 -15.22
N PHE A 310 12.44 -0.73 -14.95
CA PHE A 310 11.88 -2.07 -15.03
C PHE A 310 10.68 -2.09 -15.98
N PRO A 311 10.88 -2.06 -17.30
CA PRO A 311 9.78 -1.96 -18.28
C PRO A 311 8.74 -3.08 -18.12
N GLN A 312 9.19 -4.29 -17.73
CA GLN A 312 8.32 -5.45 -17.48
C GLN A 312 7.40 -5.30 -16.25
N TRP A 313 7.65 -4.32 -15.39
CA TRP A 313 6.87 -4.03 -14.19
C TRP A 313 5.95 -2.82 -14.34
N THR A 314 6.02 -2.13 -15.50
CA THR A 314 5.21 -0.92 -15.75
C THR A 314 3.71 -1.21 -15.63
N GLY A 315 3.06 -0.48 -14.73
CA GLY A 315 1.65 -0.62 -14.39
C GLY A 315 1.34 -1.72 -13.38
N ASP A 316 2.34 -2.35 -12.77
CA ASP A 316 2.14 -3.27 -11.64
C ASP A 316 2.20 -2.51 -10.31
N PHE A 317 1.45 -3.03 -9.34
CA PHE A 317 1.44 -2.51 -7.98
C PHE A 317 2.50 -3.19 -7.13
N PHE A 318 3.13 -2.42 -6.24
CA PHE A 318 4.08 -2.93 -5.25
C PHE A 318 3.55 -2.61 -3.86
N VAL A 319 3.43 -3.65 -3.04
CA VAL A 319 2.87 -3.60 -1.68
C VAL A 319 3.90 -4.10 -0.71
N GLY A 320 4.34 -3.25 0.21
CA GLY A 320 5.18 -3.67 1.34
C GLY A 320 4.36 -4.56 2.29
N ALA A 321 5.00 -5.56 2.89
CA ALA A 321 4.35 -6.47 3.82
C ALA A 321 5.10 -6.53 5.15
N LEU A 322 4.37 -6.27 6.24
CA LEU A 322 4.95 -6.28 7.59
C LEU A 322 5.02 -7.68 8.17
N ALA A 323 3.95 -8.47 8.04
CA ALA A 323 3.90 -9.82 8.60
C ALA A 323 4.66 -10.82 7.71
N GLU A 324 4.51 -10.69 6.38
CA GLU A 324 5.22 -11.56 5.45
C GLU A 324 6.69 -11.16 5.25
N LYS A 325 7.08 -9.94 5.64
CA LYS A 325 8.46 -9.43 5.54
C LYS A 325 8.99 -9.45 4.09
N SER A 326 8.22 -8.85 3.18
CA SER A 326 8.47 -8.89 1.75
C SER A 326 7.87 -7.67 1.03
N ILE A 327 8.05 -7.62 -0.29
CA ILE A 327 7.25 -6.79 -1.18
C ILE A 327 6.48 -7.71 -2.12
N ARG A 328 5.16 -7.53 -2.21
CA ARG A 328 4.32 -8.19 -3.21
C ARG A 328 4.22 -7.33 -4.46
N ARG A 329 4.60 -7.88 -5.62
CA ARG A 329 4.30 -7.29 -6.92
C ARG A 329 3.00 -7.91 -7.45
N VAL A 330 2.00 -7.08 -7.69
CA VAL A 330 0.66 -7.49 -8.09
C VAL A 330 0.29 -6.81 -9.41
N LYS A 331 -0.18 -7.59 -10.36
CA LYS A 331 -0.75 -7.07 -11.61
C LYS A 331 -2.27 -7.07 -11.51
N ILE A 332 -2.88 -5.91 -11.74
CA ILE A 332 -4.34 -5.76 -11.82
C ILE A 332 -4.67 -5.28 -13.24
N ARG A 333 -5.54 -6.02 -13.94
CA ARG A 333 -6.00 -5.68 -15.30
C ARG A 333 -7.48 -6.01 -15.41
N ASN A 334 -8.31 -5.03 -15.81
CA ASN A 334 -9.76 -5.21 -16.00
C ASN A 334 -10.46 -5.85 -14.79
N GLY A 335 -10.11 -5.42 -13.57
CA GLY A 335 -10.67 -5.95 -12.32
C GLY A 335 -10.19 -7.35 -11.92
N ASN A 336 -9.33 -7.98 -12.70
CA ASN A 336 -8.69 -9.25 -12.36
C ASN A 336 -7.27 -9.01 -11.87
N TRP A 337 -6.85 -9.76 -10.85
CA TRP A 337 -5.50 -9.67 -10.32
C TRP A 337 -4.75 -10.99 -10.42
N THR A 338 -3.44 -10.88 -10.54
CA THR A 338 -2.52 -12.00 -10.42
C THR A 338 -1.32 -11.58 -9.61
N GLU A 339 -0.91 -12.40 -8.66
CA GLU A 339 0.37 -12.21 -8.02
C GLU A 339 1.48 -12.59 -9.00
N GLN A 340 2.45 -11.69 -9.15
CA GLN A 340 3.53 -11.90 -10.10
C GLN A 340 4.82 -12.33 -9.41
N GLN A 341 5.12 -11.76 -8.25
CA GLN A 341 6.40 -11.98 -7.60
C GLN A 341 6.40 -11.53 -6.14
N ILE A 342 7.14 -12.25 -5.30
CA ILE A 342 7.49 -11.83 -3.95
C ILE A 342 8.97 -11.41 -3.97
N LEU A 343 9.26 -10.18 -3.54
CA LEU A 343 10.60 -9.61 -3.51
C LEU A 343 11.05 -9.41 -2.07
N LEU A 344 12.37 -9.41 -1.85
CA LEU A 344 13.05 -9.12 -0.58
C LEU A 344 12.71 -10.09 0.57
N ARG A 345 12.13 -11.25 0.32
CA ARG A 345 11.81 -12.23 1.37
C ARG A 345 13.06 -12.74 2.07
N GLU A 346 14.17 -12.80 1.35
CA GLU A 346 15.48 -13.22 1.84
C GLU A 346 16.06 -12.28 2.91
N LEU A 347 15.59 -11.03 2.99
CA LEU A 347 16.03 -10.08 4.00
C LEU A 347 15.38 -10.31 5.37
N ASP A 348 14.33 -11.13 5.44
CA ASP A 348 13.56 -11.45 6.66
C ASP A 348 13.25 -10.21 7.51
N THR A 349 12.89 -9.10 6.86
CA THR A 349 12.62 -7.82 7.51
C THR A 349 11.29 -7.23 7.08
N ARG A 350 10.57 -6.64 8.04
CA ARG A 350 9.28 -5.98 7.80
C ARG A 350 9.48 -4.79 6.86
N ILE A 351 8.65 -4.66 5.83
CA ILE A 351 8.69 -3.55 4.89
C ILE A 351 7.54 -2.59 5.19
N ARG A 352 7.90 -1.37 5.61
CA ARG A 352 6.95 -0.32 6.01
C ARG A 352 6.46 0.53 4.86
N ASP A 353 7.33 0.95 3.96
CA ASP A 353 6.98 1.80 2.83
C ASP A 353 7.65 1.33 1.55
N VAL A 354 6.97 1.54 0.44
CA VAL A 354 7.47 1.25 -0.90
C VAL A 354 7.11 2.41 -1.80
N ARG A 355 8.11 2.99 -2.48
CA ARG A 355 7.95 4.14 -3.38
C ARG A 355 8.69 3.91 -4.69
N THR A 356 8.16 4.45 -5.77
CA THR A 356 8.92 4.64 -7.00
C THR A 356 9.67 5.97 -6.91
N GLY A 357 11.00 5.91 -7.04
CA GLY A 357 11.82 7.12 -7.02
C GLY A 357 11.79 7.89 -8.33
N PRO A 358 12.20 9.18 -8.31
CA PRO A 358 12.26 10.00 -9.52
C PRO A 358 13.25 9.47 -10.56
N ASP A 359 14.20 8.64 -10.14
CA ASP A 359 15.17 7.94 -10.98
C ASP A 359 14.64 6.62 -11.59
N GLY A 360 13.36 6.29 -11.34
CA GLY A 360 12.71 5.07 -11.82
C GLY A 360 13.08 3.80 -11.06
N ASN A 361 13.86 3.88 -9.98
CA ASN A 361 14.13 2.76 -9.10
C ASN A 361 13.00 2.59 -8.07
N ILE A 362 12.94 1.42 -7.42
CA ILE A 362 12.02 1.17 -6.30
C ILE A 362 12.79 1.37 -5.00
N TYR A 363 12.16 2.05 -4.06
CA TYR A 363 12.70 2.30 -2.73
C TYR A 363 11.81 1.67 -1.67
N ALA A 364 12.43 1.13 -0.62
CA ALA A 364 11.70 0.53 0.49
C ALA A 364 12.26 0.99 1.84
N LEU A 365 11.37 1.15 2.81
CA LEU A 365 11.72 1.39 4.22
C LEU A 365 11.49 0.12 5.03
N THR A 366 12.47 -0.26 5.86
CA THR A 366 12.32 -1.37 6.80
C THR A 366 11.73 -0.90 8.13
N ASP A 367 10.79 -1.67 8.71
CA ASP A 367 10.08 -1.35 9.96
C ASP A 367 10.81 -1.94 11.17
N LYS A 368 11.87 -1.29 11.61
CA LYS A 368 12.66 -1.70 12.80
C LYS A 368 13.43 -0.52 13.40
N ASP A 369 13.88 -0.69 14.63
CA ASP A 369 14.96 0.13 15.17
C ASP A 369 16.26 -0.14 14.37
N ASN A 370 17.04 0.87 14.09
CA ASN A 370 18.08 0.82 13.06
C ASN A 370 17.50 0.48 11.68
N GLY A 371 16.40 1.15 11.32
CA GLY A 371 15.73 1.04 10.04
C GLY A 371 16.61 1.48 8.87
N GLN A 372 16.25 1.02 7.70
CA GLN A 372 17.04 1.18 6.47
C GLN A 372 16.20 1.79 5.36
N VAL A 373 16.87 2.53 4.47
CA VAL A 373 16.38 2.87 3.15
C VAL A 373 17.07 1.94 2.15
N LEU A 374 16.28 1.13 1.48
CA LEU A 374 16.73 0.20 0.45
C LEU A 374 16.38 0.76 -0.94
N ARG A 375 17.25 0.54 -1.92
CA ARG A 375 17.00 0.82 -3.34
C ARG A 375 17.11 -0.47 -4.14
N LEU A 376 16.08 -0.74 -4.94
CA LEU A 376 16.07 -1.81 -5.93
C LEU A 376 16.33 -1.20 -7.30
N SER A 377 17.40 -1.62 -7.97
CA SER A 377 17.78 -1.20 -9.32
C SER A 377 17.98 -2.42 -10.22
N PRO A 378 17.83 -2.30 -11.55
CA PRO A 378 18.12 -3.41 -12.46
C PRO A 378 19.56 -3.94 -12.29
N ARG A 379 19.72 -5.21 -12.56
CA ARG A 379 21.06 -5.85 -12.68
C ARG A 379 21.75 -5.46 -13.97
#